data_dcb7cd7b6463bcd6fe6f81c5eb0785f3
#
_entry.id   dcb7cd7b6463bcd6fe6f81c5eb0785f3
#
_cell.length_a   1.000
_cell.length_b   1.000
_cell.length_c   1.000
_cell.angle_alpha   90.00
_cell.angle_beta   90.00
_cell.angle_gamma   90.00
#
_symmetry.space_group_name_H-M   'P 1'
#
loop_
_entity.id
_entity.type
_entity.pdbx_description
1 polymer ?
#
loop_
_entity_poly.entity_id
_entity_poly.type
_entity_poly.pdbx_seq_one_letter_code
_entity_poly.pdbx_strand_id
1 'polypeptide(L)'
;LAKKLARGERPEQGKAAAPNFSTNLTNHVVICGFGRVGQTVARFLKAEAIPYIALDIDPIRVRESQAAGENVQFGHVRQKDILKAAKVDKSRLVIISFADYAKAMSVVSVVRQLSDSVKILVRMRDDKYLMELTNAGVTEVVPESLEASLMLVSHVLFMSGVPVKRILRRVQQERTNRYGILH
;
A
#
# COMPACT_ATOMS: atom_id res chain seq x y z
N LEU A 1 47.38 30.88 -35.68
CA LEU A 1 46.42 31.30 -34.63
C LEU A 1 45.42 30.19 -34.45
N ALA A 2 45.65 29.28 -33.49
CA ALA A 2 44.77 28.18 -33.15
C ALA A 2 43.80 28.62 -32.07
N LYS A 3 42.48 28.59 -32.35
CA LYS A 3 41.42 28.77 -31.36
C LYS A 3 41.21 27.46 -30.59
N LYS A 4 41.56 27.47 -29.31
CA LYS A 4 41.24 26.41 -28.35
C LYS A 4 39.77 26.43 -28.09
N LEU A 5 39.03 25.40 -28.54
CA LEU A 5 37.64 25.15 -28.17
C LEU A 5 37.60 24.63 -26.70
N ALA A 6 37.07 25.43 -25.83
CA ALA A 6 36.79 25.04 -24.47
C ALA A 6 35.73 23.91 -24.45
N ARG A 7 36.10 22.76 -23.91
CA ARG A 7 35.14 21.69 -23.55
C ARG A 7 34.26 22.23 -22.45
N GLY A 8 32.99 22.42 -22.76
CA GLY A 8 31.97 22.67 -21.74
C GLY A 8 31.83 21.46 -20.81
N GLU A 9 32.22 21.62 -19.58
CA GLU A 9 31.90 20.70 -18.50
C GLU A 9 30.38 20.68 -18.35
N ARG A 10 29.76 19.50 -18.54
CA ARG A 10 28.36 19.29 -18.16
C ARG A 10 28.28 19.44 -16.63
N PRO A 11 27.36 20.25 -16.11
CA PRO A 11 27.16 20.27 -14.66
C PRO A 11 26.78 18.87 -14.22
N GLU A 12 27.53 18.31 -13.27
CA GLU A 12 27.15 17.10 -12.54
C GLU A 12 25.73 17.33 -12.02
N GLN A 13 24.80 16.48 -12.46
CA GLN A 13 23.47 16.41 -11.86
C GLN A 13 23.67 16.03 -10.40
N GLY A 14 23.59 17.02 -9.52
CA GLY A 14 23.65 16.81 -8.09
C GLY A 14 22.68 15.71 -7.71
N LYS A 15 23.17 14.65 -7.06
CA LYS A 15 22.35 13.63 -6.41
C LYS A 15 21.33 14.37 -5.56
N ALA A 16 20.06 14.33 -5.93
CA ALA A 16 18.99 14.86 -5.11
C ALA A 16 19.16 14.25 -3.70
N ALA A 17 19.16 15.09 -2.68
CA ALA A 17 19.27 14.64 -1.31
C ALA A 17 18.18 13.59 -1.05
N ALA A 18 18.52 12.50 -0.35
CA ALA A 18 17.55 11.46 -0.02
C ALA A 18 16.35 12.09 0.71
N PRO A 19 15.13 11.71 0.37
CA PRO A 19 13.94 12.28 1.00
C PRO A 19 13.99 12.03 2.51
N ASN A 20 13.84 13.08 3.29
CA ASN A 20 13.79 13.00 4.74
C ASN A 20 12.38 13.38 5.21
N PHE A 21 11.56 12.38 5.46
CA PHE A 21 10.29 12.60 6.11
C PHE A 21 10.55 12.71 7.62
N SER A 22 10.35 13.89 8.19
CA SER A 22 10.59 14.20 9.63
C SER A 22 9.67 13.38 10.55
N THR A 23 9.79 12.05 10.53
CA THR A 23 8.92 11.17 11.29
C THR A 23 9.75 10.24 12.16
N ASN A 24 9.48 10.26 13.47
CA ASN A 24 9.95 9.24 14.42
C ASN A 24 8.98 8.06 14.51
N LEU A 25 8.30 7.74 13.39
CA LEU A 25 7.31 6.67 13.36
C LEU A 25 7.98 5.31 13.52
N THR A 26 7.43 4.53 14.41
CA THR A 26 7.72 3.10 14.59
C THR A 26 6.41 2.38 14.79
N ASN A 27 6.35 1.10 14.43
CA ASN A 27 5.14 0.29 14.55
C ASN A 27 3.89 0.94 13.89
N HIS A 28 4.12 1.67 12.82
CA HIS A 28 3.13 2.40 12.04
C HIS A 28 2.71 1.62 10.80
N VAL A 29 1.70 2.12 10.11
CA VAL A 29 1.24 1.61 8.81
C VAL A 29 1.79 2.51 7.71
N VAL A 30 2.36 1.92 6.66
CA VAL A 30 2.74 2.64 5.44
C VAL A 30 1.66 2.41 4.38
N ILE A 31 1.05 3.49 3.89
CA ILE A 31 -0.01 3.44 2.88
C ILE A 31 0.58 3.87 1.53
N CYS A 32 0.70 2.94 0.60
CA CYS A 32 1.15 3.20 -0.76
C CYS A 32 -0.05 3.53 -1.65
N GLY A 33 -0.22 4.83 -1.96
CA GLY A 33 -1.36 5.40 -2.67
C GLY A 33 -2.40 6.01 -1.72
N PHE A 34 -2.70 7.30 -1.91
CA PHE A 34 -3.64 8.05 -1.07
C PHE A 34 -4.89 8.48 -1.84
N GLY A 35 -5.36 7.63 -2.75
CA GLY A 35 -6.67 7.74 -3.38
C GLY A 35 -7.81 7.41 -2.42
N ARG A 36 -9.00 7.19 -2.94
CA ARG A 36 -10.22 6.92 -2.12
C ARG A 36 -10.02 5.80 -1.10
N VAL A 37 -9.40 4.70 -1.50
CA VAL A 37 -9.16 3.55 -0.59
C VAL A 37 -8.13 3.92 0.48
N GLY A 38 -7.00 4.52 0.10
CA GLY A 38 -5.96 4.94 1.04
C GLY A 38 -6.48 5.94 2.08
N GLN A 39 -7.29 6.92 1.64
CA GLN A 39 -7.94 7.90 2.54
C GLN A 39 -8.92 7.22 3.49
N THR A 40 -9.69 6.25 3.00
CA THR A 40 -10.61 5.49 3.86
C THR A 40 -9.84 4.71 4.92
N VAL A 41 -8.78 4.01 4.53
CA VAL A 41 -7.91 3.29 5.48
C VAL A 41 -7.34 4.25 6.53
N ALA A 42 -6.78 5.38 6.10
CA ALA A 42 -6.20 6.38 7.00
C ALA A 42 -7.22 6.89 8.04
N ARG A 43 -8.45 7.16 7.62
CA ARG A 43 -9.53 7.59 8.52
C ARG A 43 -9.80 6.57 9.63
N PHE A 44 -9.85 5.28 9.29
CA PHE A 44 -10.06 4.23 10.30
C PHE A 44 -8.83 4.04 11.20
N LEU A 45 -7.61 4.12 10.65
CA LEU A 45 -6.39 4.07 11.46
C LEU A 45 -6.35 5.21 12.47
N LYS A 46 -6.76 6.43 12.08
CA LYS A 46 -6.87 7.58 12.99
C LYS A 46 -7.89 7.34 14.09
N ALA A 47 -9.05 6.79 13.76
CA ALA A 47 -10.10 6.47 14.75
C ALA A 47 -9.60 5.46 15.81
N GLU A 48 -8.71 4.55 15.42
CA GLU A 48 -8.10 3.55 16.29
C GLU A 48 -6.76 4.02 16.91
N ALA A 49 -6.39 5.28 16.73
CA ALA A 49 -5.11 5.85 17.18
C ALA A 49 -3.88 5.07 16.67
N ILE A 50 -3.96 4.46 15.48
CA ILE A 50 -2.85 3.75 14.85
C ILE A 50 -2.07 4.73 13.99
N PRO A 51 -0.77 4.95 14.25
CA PRO A 51 0.03 5.87 13.45
C PRO A 51 0.23 5.34 12.04
N TYR A 52 0.23 6.23 11.06
CA TYR A 52 0.48 5.90 9.66
C TYR A 52 1.27 7.00 8.95
N ILE A 53 1.87 6.66 7.85
CA ILE A 53 2.36 7.56 6.81
C ILE A 53 1.85 7.08 5.46
N ALA A 54 1.31 7.99 4.67
CA ALA A 54 0.88 7.70 3.31
C ALA A 54 1.82 8.34 2.29
N LEU A 55 1.97 7.67 1.15
CA LEU A 55 2.79 8.09 0.03
C LEU A 55 1.93 8.20 -1.22
N ASP A 56 2.00 9.32 -1.92
CA ASP A 56 1.30 9.50 -3.19
C ASP A 56 2.15 10.30 -4.18
N ILE A 57 1.95 10.06 -5.48
CA ILE A 57 2.66 10.74 -6.57
C ILE A 57 1.90 11.97 -7.09
N ASP A 58 0.66 12.16 -6.67
CA ASP A 58 -0.15 13.31 -7.07
C ASP A 58 0.14 14.49 -6.13
N PRO A 59 0.85 15.53 -6.61
CA PRO A 59 1.26 16.64 -5.76
C PRO A 59 0.08 17.49 -5.28
N ILE A 60 -1.03 17.51 -6.01
CA ILE A 60 -2.24 18.24 -5.62
C ILE A 60 -2.88 17.50 -4.45
N ARG A 61 -3.10 16.20 -4.59
CA ARG A 61 -3.67 15.35 -3.55
C ARG A 61 -2.83 15.40 -2.27
N VAL A 62 -1.51 15.32 -2.39
CA VAL A 62 -0.59 15.42 -1.23
C VAL A 62 -0.78 16.74 -0.51
N ARG A 63 -0.77 17.86 -1.24
CA ARG A 63 -0.91 19.20 -0.66
C ARG A 63 -2.26 19.41 0.04
N GLU A 64 -3.34 19.01 -0.61
CA GLU A 64 -4.69 19.10 -0.05
C GLU A 64 -4.83 18.24 1.20
N SER A 65 -4.31 17.03 1.18
CA SER A 65 -4.35 16.12 2.32
C SER A 65 -3.51 16.61 3.49
N GLN A 66 -2.33 17.15 3.24
CA GLN A 66 -1.50 17.78 4.27
C GLN A 66 -2.20 18.99 4.89
N ALA A 67 -2.85 19.82 4.08
CA ALA A 67 -3.65 20.95 4.58
C ALA A 67 -4.83 20.49 5.46
N ALA A 68 -5.37 19.31 5.21
CA ALA A 68 -6.40 18.68 6.04
C ALA A 68 -5.83 17.96 7.29
N GLY A 69 -4.53 18.04 7.54
CA GLY A 69 -3.88 17.42 8.70
C GLY A 69 -3.57 15.93 8.55
N GLU A 70 -3.56 15.40 7.33
CA GLU A 70 -3.20 14.00 7.07
C GLU A 70 -1.68 13.84 6.93
N ASN A 71 -1.14 12.73 7.41
CA ASN A 71 0.28 12.41 7.28
C ASN A 71 0.57 11.78 5.91
N VAL A 72 0.63 12.61 4.89
CA VAL A 72 0.88 12.20 3.50
C VAL A 72 2.14 12.87 2.99
N GLN A 73 2.97 12.12 2.27
CA GLN A 73 4.20 12.63 1.67
C GLN A 73 4.20 12.34 0.16
N PHE A 74 4.78 13.27 -0.59
CA PHE A 74 5.00 13.06 -2.01
C PHE A 74 6.12 12.04 -2.24
N GLY A 75 5.87 11.05 -3.10
CA GLY A 75 6.90 10.11 -3.48
C GLY A 75 6.42 8.94 -4.33
N HIS A 76 7.31 8.44 -5.15
CA HIS A 76 7.09 7.24 -5.95
C HIS A 76 7.38 6.00 -5.09
N VAL A 77 6.34 5.25 -4.74
CA VAL A 77 6.42 4.05 -3.88
C VAL A 77 7.25 2.91 -4.45
N ARG A 78 7.66 2.98 -5.72
CA ARG A 78 8.60 2.03 -6.33
C ARG A 78 10.06 2.41 -6.12
N GLN A 79 10.33 3.58 -5.58
CA GLN A 79 11.68 4.05 -5.28
C GLN A 79 12.08 3.63 -3.86
N LYS A 80 13.20 2.91 -3.76
CA LYS A 80 13.69 2.38 -2.48
C LYS A 80 13.93 3.47 -1.43
N ASP A 81 14.46 4.61 -1.83
CA ASP A 81 14.75 5.72 -0.92
C ASP A 81 13.47 6.33 -0.32
N ILE A 82 12.37 6.36 -1.07
CA ILE A 82 11.06 6.80 -0.59
C ILE A 82 10.52 5.85 0.49
N LEU A 83 10.53 4.54 0.22
CA LEU A 83 10.08 3.53 1.19
C LEU A 83 10.99 3.46 2.42
N LYS A 84 12.29 3.65 2.23
CA LYS A 84 13.25 3.78 3.34
C LYS A 84 12.98 5.02 4.19
N ALA A 85 12.70 6.17 3.57
CA ALA A 85 12.32 7.40 4.27
C ALA A 85 11.01 7.24 5.06
N ALA A 86 10.06 6.45 4.54
CA ALA A 86 8.83 6.07 5.24
C ALA A 86 9.06 5.01 6.34
N LYS A 87 10.30 4.57 6.56
CA LYS A 87 10.71 3.61 7.59
C LYS A 87 9.93 2.28 7.51
N VAL A 88 9.83 1.73 6.30
CA VAL A 88 9.17 0.44 6.06
C VAL A 88 9.73 -0.66 6.94
N ASP A 89 11.03 -0.67 7.18
CA ASP A 89 11.73 -1.62 8.06
C ASP A 89 11.29 -1.58 9.54
N LYS A 90 10.68 -0.46 9.95
CA LYS A 90 10.15 -0.25 11.32
C LYS A 90 8.63 -0.23 11.38
N SER A 91 7.97 -0.42 10.24
CA SER A 91 6.51 -0.44 10.15
C SER A 91 5.94 -1.80 10.54
N ARG A 92 4.69 -1.82 10.98
CA ARG A 92 3.94 -3.06 11.25
C ARG A 92 3.27 -3.64 10.01
N LEU A 93 2.98 -2.80 9.03
CA LEU A 93 2.21 -3.16 7.85
C LEU A 93 2.48 -2.17 6.72
N VAL A 94 2.60 -2.68 5.51
CA VAL A 94 2.57 -1.92 4.27
C VAL A 94 1.29 -2.26 3.53
N ILE A 95 0.51 -1.25 3.15
CA ILE A 95 -0.72 -1.41 2.38
C ILE A 95 -0.50 -0.83 0.98
N ILE A 96 -0.76 -1.64 -0.05
CA ILE A 96 -0.78 -1.19 -1.44
C ILE A 96 -2.25 -1.00 -1.85
N SER A 97 -2.70 0.26 -1.88
CA SER A 97 -4.11 0.63 -2.02
C SER A 97 -4.59 0.76 -3.46
N PHE A 98 -3.70 0.73 -4.44
CA PHE A 98 -4.04 0.76 -5.87
C PHE A 98 -4.08 -0.66 -6.45
N ALA A 99 -5.02 -0.89 -7.37
CA ALA A 99 -5.25 -2.21 -7.99
C ALA A 99 -4.54 -2.32 -9.35
N ASP A 100 -3.22 -2.32 -9.34
CA ASP A 100 -2.36 -2.50 -10.52
C ASP A 100 -1.29 -3.54 -10.19
N TYR A 101 -1.39 -4.71 -10.82
CA TYR A 101 -0.50 -5.84 -10.54
C TYR A 101 0.99 -5.52 -10.75
N ALA A 102 1.34 -4.94 -11.91
CA ALA A 102 2.75 -4.68 -12.23
C ALA A 102 3.38 -3.66 -11.26
N LYS A 103 2.64 -2.61 -10.92
CA LYS A 103 3.08 -1.62 -9.94
C LYS A 103 3.15 -2.22 -8.54
N ALA A 104 2.15 -3.03 -8.14
CA ALA A 104 2.15 -3.69 -6.85
C ALA A 104 3.35 -4.63 -6.70
N MET A 105 3.65 -5.46 -7.70
CA MET A 105 4.82 -6.34 -7.69
C MET A 105 6.13 -5.57 -7.56
N SER A 106 6.25 -4.42 -8.23
CA SER A 106 7.43 -3.55 -8.09
C SER A 106 7.58 -3.02 -6.65
N VAL A 107 6.48 -2.61 -6.01
CA VAL A 107 6.52 -2.15 -4.61
C VAL A 107 6.85 -3.30 -3.68
N VAL A 108 6.23 -4.46 -3.84
CA VAL A 108 6.50 -5.67 -3.03
C VAL A 108 7.99 -6.04 -3.09
N SER A 109 8.58 -6.04 -4.29
CA SER A 109 10.01 -6.32 -4.47
C SER A 109 10.89 -5.36 -3.68
N VAL A 110 10.59 -4.05 -3.71
CA VAL A 110 11.36 -3.06 -2.96
C VAL A 110 11.14 -3.19 -1.45
N VAL A 111 9.91 -3.43 -1.00
CA VAL A 111 9.61 -3.67 0.41
C VAL A 111 10.39 -4.87 0.94
N ARG A 112 10.45 -5.98 0.18
CA ARG A 112 11.20 -7.19 0.57
C ARG A 112 12.71 -6.98 0.60
N GLN A 113 13.24 -6.05 -0.17
CA GLN A 113 14.66 -5.62 -0.04
C GLN A 113 14.93 -4.82 1.24
N LEU A 114 13.93 -4.19 1.81
CA LEU A 114 14.04 -3.38 3.04
C LEU A 114 13.69 -4.17 4.31
N SER A 115 12.79 -5.15 4.20
CA SER A 115 12.33 -5.97 5.31
C SER A 115 11.75 -7.30 4.84
N ASP A 116 12.29 -8.39 5.36
CA ASP A 116 11.79 -9.75 5.08
C ASP A 116 10.51 -10.06 5.85
N SER A 117 10.27 -9.37 6.97
CA SER A 117 9.24 -9.74 7.94
C SER A 117 8.02 -8.81 7.98
N VAL A 118 8.12 -7.59 7.42
CA VAL A 118 6.98 -6.67 7.45
C VAL A 118 5.78 -7.26 6.71
N LYS A 119 4.61 -7.15 7.29
CA LYS A 119 3.37 -7.60 6.65
C LYS A 119 3.03 -6.70 5.45
N ILE A 120 2.62 -7.31 4.35
CA ILE A 120 2.20 -6.60 3.14
C ILE A 120 0.77 -7.00 2.80
N LEU A 121 -0.11 -6.04 2.69
CA LEU A 121 -1.48 -6.20 2.21
C LEU A 121 -1.62 -5.51 0.86
N VAL A 122 -2.14 -6.24 -0.13
CA VAL A 122 -2.31 -5.74 -1.49
C VAL A 122 -3.77 -5.82 -1.90
N ARG A 123 -4.29 -4.72 -2.41
CA ARG A 123 -5.62 -4.66 -3.04
C ARG A 123 -5.51 -5.04 -4.52
N MET A 124 -6.36 -5.95 -5.00
CA MET A 124 -6.49 -6.32 -6.40
C MET A 124 -7.96 -6.25 -6.84
N ARG A 125 -8.22 -6.21 -8.15
CA ARG A 125 -9.58 -6.25 -8.68
C ARG A 125 -10.21 -7.63 -8.51
N ASP A 126 -9.40 -8.66 -8.77
CA ASP A 126 -9.80 -10.06 -8.74
C ASP A 126 -8.67 -10.93 -8.16
N ASP A 127 -8.88 -12.24 -8.14
CA ASP A 127 -7.94 -13.22 -7.59
C ASP A 127 -6.94 -13.78 -8.62
N LYS A 128 -6.90 -13.23 -9.84
CA LYS A 128 -6.08 -13.74 -10.94
C LYS A 128 -4.60 -13.88 -10.60
N TYR A 129 -4.05 -12.95 -9.84
CA TYR A 129 -2.62 -12.88 -9.49
C TYR A 129 -2.34 -13.24 -8.02
N LEU A 130 -3.29 -13.91 -7.37
CA LEU A 130 -3.17 -14.26 -5.95
C LEU A 130 -1.91 -15.08 -5.66
N MET A 131 -1.66 -16.12 -6.44
CA MET A 131 -0.51 -17.01 -6.27
C MET A 131 0.83 -16.28 -6.47
N GLU A 132 0.93 -15.49 -7.53
CA GLU A 132 2.15 -14.74 -7.84
C GLU A 132 2.49 -13.72 -6.76
N LEU A 133 1.49 -12.99 -6.27
CA LEU A 133 1.67 -12.02 -5.18
C LEU A 133 2.05 -12.71 -3.88
N THR A 134 1.41 -13.82 -3.55
CA THR A 134 1.74 -14.62 -2.37
C THR A 134 3.17 -15.17 -2.45
N ASN A 135 3.57 -15.73 -3.61
CA ASN A 135 4.93 -16.23 -3.82
C ASN A 135 5.98 -15.11 -3.77
N ALA A 136 5.61 -13.88 -4.13
CA ALA A 136 6.47 -12.70 -3.99
C ALA A 136 6.60 -12.20 -2.53
N GLY A 137 5.88 -12.80 -1.59
CA GLY A 137 5.96 -12.48 -0.17
C GLY A 137 4.86 -11.52 0.31
N VAL A 138 3.75 -11.35 -0.42
CA VAL A 138 2.58 -10.65 0.07
C VAL A 138 1.93 -11.47 1.17
N THR A 139 1.59 -10.83 2.28
CA THR A 139 0.94 -11.49 3.43
C THR A 139 -0.53 -11.75 3.15
N GLU A 140 -1.21 -10.78 2.55
CA GLU A 140 -2.63 -10.88 2.24
C GLU A 140 -2.96 -10.11 0.96
N VAL A 141 -3.75 -10.72 0.08
CA VAL A 141 -4.33 -10.09 -1.10
C VAL A 141 -5.83 -9.95 -0.88
N VAL A 142 -6.36 -8.75 -1.10
CA VAL A 142 -7.78 -8.45 -1.02
C VAL A 142 -8.35 -8.28 -2.44
N PRO A 143 -9.00 -9.31 -3.03
CA PRO A 143 -9.62 -9.21 -4.33
C PRO A 143 -11.02 -8.60 -4.19
N GLU A 144 -11.19 -7.39 -4.72
CA GLU A 144 -12.42 -6.59 -4.56
C GLU A 144 -13.67 -7.30 -5.06
N SER A 145 -13.59 -7.95 -6.22
CA SER A 145 -14.74 -8.63 -6.82
C SER A 145 -15.29 -9.74 -5.93
N LEU A 146 -14.40 -10.50 -5.29
CA LEU A 146 -14.80 -11.55 -4.36
C LEU A 146 -15.36 -10.98 -3.05
N GLU A 147 -14.71 -9.97 -2.49
CA GLU A 147 -15.18 -9.33 -1.26
C GLU A 147 -16.56 -8.66 -1.47
N ALA A 148 -16.77 -8.00 -2.60
CA ALA A 148 -18.07 -7.45 -2.95
C ALA A 148 -19.14 -8.54 -3.10
N SER A 149 -18.81 -9.69 -3.69
CA SER A 149 -19.70 -10.84 -3.80
C SER A 149 -20.06 -11.43 -2.44
N LEU A 150 -19.07 -11.57 -1.55
CA LEU A 150 -19.30 -12.08 -0.18
C LEU A 150 -20.16 -11.11 0.64
N MET A 151 -20.00 -9.81 0.45
CA MET A 151 -20.86 -8.81 1.06
C MET A 151 -22.30 -8.95 0.56
N LEU A 152 -22.50 -9.07 -0.77
CA LEU A 152 -23.84 -9.27 -1.35
C LEU A 152 -24.50 -10.55 -0.81
N VAL A 153 -23.75 -11.66 -0.79
CA VAL A 153 -24.24 -12.94 -0.20
C VAL A 153 -24.64 -12.75 1.28
N SER A 154 -23.84 -12.02 2.04
CA SER A 154 -24.16 -11.74 3.45
C SER A 154 -25.51 -11.03 3.59
N HIS A 155 -25.78 -10.02 2.77
CA HIS A 155 -27.07 -9.31 2.76
C HIS A 155 -28.22 -10.23 2.33
N VAL A 156 -28.06 -11.02 1.27
CA VAL A 156 -29.07 -11.97 0.82
C VAL A 156 -29.44 -12.95 1.91
N LEU A 157 -28.44 -13.54 2.58
CA LEU A 157 -28.67 -14.50 3.65
C LEU A 157 -29.34 -13.83 4.88
N PHE A 158 -28.91 -12.63 5.23
CA PHE A 158 -29.49 -11.86 6.32
C PHE A 158 -30.98 -11.55 6.05
N MET A 159 -31.29 -11.02 4.87
CA MET A 159 -32.68 -10.75 4.46
C MET A 159 -33.54 -12.01 4.31
N SER A 160 -32.91 -13.17 4.14
CA SER A 160 -33.57 -14.48 4.11
C SER A 160 -33.72 -15.11 5.50
N GLY A 161 -33.42 -14.38 6.57
CA GLY A 161 -33.62 -14.83 7.93
C GLY A 161 -32.51 -15.77 8.47
N VAL A 162 -31.36 -15.84 7.81
CA VAL A 162 -30.24 -16.64 8.30
C VAL A 162 -29.57 -15.90 9.47
N PRO A 163 -29.30 -16.55 10.62
CA PRO A 163 -28.65 -15.92 11.75
C PRO A 163 -27.25 -15.38 11.41
N VAL A 164 -26.91 -14.17 11.86
CA VAL A 164 -25.64 -13.48 11.59
C VAL A 164 -24.43 -14.35 11.88
N LYS A 165 -24.42 -15.08 12.99
CA LYS A 165 -23.32 -15.99 13.37
C LYS A 165 -23.06 -17.06 12.28
N ARG A 166 -24.12 -17.57 11.64
CA ARG A 166 -24.03 -18.56 10.56
C ARG A 166 -23.49 -17.89 9.29
N ILE A 167 -23.95 -16.68 8.98
CA ILE A 167 -23.47 -15.90 7.83
C ILE A 167 -21.97 -15.66 7.94
N LEU A 168 -21.50 -15.15 9.06
CA LEU A 168 -20.08 -14.90 9.31
C LEU A 168 -19.24 -16.16 9.14
N ARG A 169 -19.69 -17.30 9.64
CA ARG A 169 -19.00 -18.59 9.49
C ARG A 169 -18.88 -18.99 8.02
N ARG A 170 -19.96 -18.87 7.24
CA ARG A 170 -19.93 -19.22 5.81
C ARG A 170 -19.02 -18.31 5.00
N VAL A 171 -19.09 -17.01 5.26
CA VAL A 171 -18.20 -16.03 4.61
C VAL A 171 -16.74 -16.31 4.93
N GLN A 172 -16.42 -16.62 6.18
CA GLN A 172 -15.07 -16.97 6.58
C GLN A 172 -14.58 -18.27 5.93
N GLN A 173 -15.44 -19.30 5.85
CA GLN A 173 -15.10 -20.53 5.15
C GLN A 173 -14.81 -20.29 3.67
N GLU A 174 -15.60 -19.45 3.00
CA GLU A 174 -15.39 -19.14 1.59
C GLU A 174 -14.07 -18.38 1.36
N ARG A 175 -13.75 -17.43 2.23
CA ARG A 175 -12.43 -16.76 2.20
C ARG A 175 -11.29 -17.77 2.37
N THR A 176 -11.37 -18.65 3.36
CA THR A 176 -10.36 -19.68 3.59
C THR A 176 -10.20 -20.60 2.39
N ASN A 177 -11.30 -21.04 1.79
CA ASN A 177 -11.28 -21.95 0.64
C ASN A 177 -10.68 -21.29 -0.62
N ARG A 178 -10.98 -20.00 -0.83
CA ARG A 178 -10.53 -19.26 -2.02
C ARG A 178 -9.13 -18.70 -1.87
N TYR A 179 -8.83 -18.18 -0.71
CA TYR A 179 -7.52 -17.52 -0.51
C TYR A 179 -6.43 -18.47 -0.01
N GLY A 180 -6.80 -19.64 0.50
CA GLY A 180 -5.85 -20.64 1.01
C GLY A 180 -4.90 -20.09 2.09
N ILE A 181 -5.15 -18.88 2.53
CA ILE A 181 -4.25 -18.10 3.35
C ILE A 181 -5.06 -17.54 4.48
N LEU A 182 -4.88 -18.03 5.62
CA LEU A 182 -5.10 -17.28 6.86
C LEU A 182 -4.69 -18.18 8.02
N HIS A 183 -3.41 -18.18 8.26
CA HIS A 183 -2.88 -18.65 9.56
C HIS A 183 -1.78 -17.71 10.00
#